data_5968881bc998123eda007abf8cf74990
#
_entry.id   5968881bc998123eda007abf8cf74990
#
_cell.length_a   1.000
_cell.length_b   1.000
_cell.length_c   1.000
_cell.angle_alpha   90.00
_cell.angle_beta   90.00
_cell.angle_gamma   90.00
#
_symmetry.space_group_name_H-M   'P 1'
#
loop_
_entity.id
_entity.type
_entity.pdbx_description
1 polymer ?
#
loop_
_entity_poly.entity_id
_entity_poly.type
_entity_poly.pdbx_seq_one_letter_code
_entity_poly.pdbx_strand_id
1 'polypeptide(L)'
;MKIKTYKSSEINSCREASKITATILDELNNLISVGITTDEIDKFCLDRIKKLGGSPAPLFYRGFPKSICTSLNRVICHGIPSKDRKLEEGDILNVDVTTVIDGWHGDSSRMYKVGNISVKAQNLCNITHACLIESLNVIKPGSSISLIGKKIEEIAYLNNFSVVKDFCGHGVGLKFHENPSILHYYDKDYDNIKFVDGMIFTVEPMINAGKYHSKILNDGWTAVTKDKTLSAQYEHTVYINGDSVEILTESPNGVFYS
;
A
#
# COMPACT_ATOMS: atom_id res chain seq x y z
N MET A 1 12.07 21.29 -2.72
CA MET A 1 11.01 20.35 -3.20
C MET A 1 9.67 21.05 -3.04
N LYS A 2 8.81 21.10 -4.10
CA LYS A 2 7.48 21.71 -4.00
C LYS A 2 6.49 20.63 -3.60
N ILE A 3 5.89 20.75 -2.42
CA ILE A 3 4.79 19.91 -1.94
C ILE A 3 3.50 20.45 -2.54
N LYS A 4 2.64 19.58 -3.08
CA LYS A 4 1.34 19.94 -3.60
C LYS A 4 0.30 19.79 -2.50
N THR A 5 -0.60 20.76 -2.43
CA THR A 5 -1.71 20.77 -1.48
C THR A 5 -3.01 21.04 -2.23
N TYR A 6 -4.11 20.53 -1.68
CA TYR A 6 -5.44 20.60 -2.27
C TYR A 6 -6.46 21.04 -1.22
N LYS A 7 -7.44 21.82 -1.61
CA LYS A 7 -8.56 22.18 -0.72
C LYS A 7 -9.52 21.01 -0.60
N SER A 8 -10.18 20.88 0.55
CA SER A 8 -11.16 19.81 0.79
C SER A 8 -12.28 19.75 -0.25
N SER A 9 -12.67 20.93 -0.82
CA SER A 9 -13.67 21.01 -1.90
C SER A 9 -13.17 20.50 -3.26
N GLU A 10 -11.86 20.36 -3.46
CA GLU A 10 -11.26 19.95 -4.74
C GLU A 10 -11.09 18.42 -4.84
N ILE A 11 -11.09 17.69 -3.72
CA ILE A 11 -10.70 16.28 -3.64
C ILE A 11 -11.87 15.30 -3.61
N ASN A 12 -13.07 15.69 -4.01
CA ASN A 12 -14.24 14.79 -3.97
C ASN A 12 -14.02 13.54 -4.86
N SER A 13 -13.47 13.72 -6.06
CA SER A 13 -13.14 12.58 -6.94
C SER A 13 -11.99 11.73 -6.39
N CYS A 14 -11.05 12.31 -5.60
CA CYS A 14 -10.04 11.53 -4.87
C CYS A 14 -10.68 10.66 -3.79
N ARG A 15 -11.63 11.22 -3.02
CA ARG A 15 -12.40 10.46 -2.02
C ARG A 15 -13.19 9.32 -2.68
N GLU A 16 -13.83 9.59 -3.83
CA GLU A 16 -14.56 8.58 -4.59
C GLU A 16 -13.63 7.48 -5.10
N ALA A 17 -12.50 7.82 -5.73
CA ALA A 17 -11.49 6.88 -6.17
C ALA A 17 -10.98 6.01 -5.02
N SER A 18 -10.67 6.63 -3.88
CA SER A 18 -10.20 5.94 -2.66
C SER A 18 -11.26 4.99 -2.08
N LYS A 19 -12.54 5.42 -2.07
CA LYS A 19 -13.66 4.59 -1.63
C LYS A 19 -13.86 3.37 -2.53
N ILE A 20 -13.72 3.55 -3.86
CA ILE A 20 -13.81 2.45 -4.82
C ILE A 20 -12.67 1.45 -4.56
N THR A 21 -11.45 1.92 -4.42
CA THR A 21 -10.28 1.10 -4.08
C THR A 21 -10.53 0.30 -2.79
N ALA A 22 -10.95 0.95 -1.71
CA ALA A 22 -11.23 0.29 -0.44
C ALA A 22 -12.37 -0.74 -0.55
N THR A 23 -13.43 -0.43 -1.32
CA THR A 23 -14.54 -1.36 -1.57
C THR A 23 -14.07 -2.61 -2.30
N ILE A 24 -13.24 -2.47 -3.33
CA ILE A 24 -12.70 -3.61 -4.08
C ILE A 24 -11.81 -4.48 -3.18
N LEU A 25 -10.96 -3.85 -2.36
CA LEU A 25 -10.14 -4.57 -1.38
C LEU A 25 -11.02 -5.31 -0.34
N ASP A 26 -12.16 -4.76 0.08
CA ASP A 26 -13.10 -5.49 0.94
C ASP A 26 -13.72 -6.70 0.24
N GLU A 27 -14.12 -6.55 -1.03
CA GLU A 27 -14.74 -7.62 -1.83
C GLU A 27 -13.76 -8.80 -2.07
N LEU A 28 -12.46 -8.54 -2.13
CA LEU A 28 -11.42 -9.57 -2.32
C LEU A 28 -11.37 -10.59 -1.18
N ASN A 29 -11.83 -10.27 0.03
CA ASN A 29 -11.92 -11.25 1.12
C ASN A 29 -12.81 -12.45 0.78
N ASN A 30 -13.81 -12.27 -0.07
CA ASN A 30 -14.71 -13.34 -0.51
C ASN A 30 -14.19 -14.09 -1.74
N LEU A 31 -13.22 -13.53 -2.45
CA LEU A 31 -12.67 -14.10 -3.69
C LEU A 31 -11.40 -14.91 -3.45
N ILE A 32 -10.52 -14.38 -2.58
CA ILE A 32 -9.20 -14.95 -2.36
C ILE A 32 -9.32 -16.29 -1.63
N SER A 33 -8.90 -17.35 -2.32
CA SER A 33 -8.97 -18.73 -1.84
C SER A 33 -7.88 -19.58 -2.48
N VAL A 34 -7.61 -20.76 -1.90
CA VAL A 34 -6.67 -21.73 -2.47
C VAL A 34 -7.10 -22.09 -3.89
N GLY A 35 -6.16 -22.06 -4.82
CA GLY A 35 -6.35 -22.46 -6.22
C GLY A 35 -6.67 -21.34 -7.20
N ILE A 36 -7.13 -20.15 -6.72
CA ILE A 36 -7.31 -18.99 -7.60
C ILE A 36 -5.95 -18.49 -8.11
N THR A 37 -5.90 -18.02 -9.34
CA THR A 37 -4.70 -17.41 -9.91
C THR A 37 -4.65 -15.91 -9.62
N THR A 38 -3.45 -15.34 -9.56
CA THR A 38 -3.30 -13.89 -9.42
C THR A 38 -3.83 -13.12 -10.63
N ASP A 39 -3.89 -13.74 -11.84
CA ASP A 39 -4.53 -13.17 -13.03
C ASP A 39 -6.07 -13.09 -12.90
N GLU A 40 -6.71 -14.05 -12.22
CA GLU A 40 -8.15 -13.99 -11.94
C GLU A 40 -8.47 -12.86 -10.96
N ILE A 41 -7.60 -12.63 -9.96
CA ILE A 41 -7.72 -11.49 -9.05
C ILE A 41 -7.58 -10.16 -9.81
N ASP A 42 -6.58 -10.03 -10.70
CA ASP A 42 -6.40 -8.85 -11.56
C ASP A 42 -7.63 -8.57 -12.43
N LYS A 43 -8.19 -9.60 -13.07
CA LYS A 43 -9.41 -9.46 -13.89
C LYS A 43 -10.61 -9.01 -13.07
N PHE A 44 -10.80 -9.62 -11.90
CA PHE A 44 -11.86 -9.20 -10.99
C PHE A 44 -11.73 -7.72 -10.63
N CYS A 45 -10.55 -7.27 -10.20
CA CYS A 45 -10.31 -5.87 -9.85
C CYS A 45 -10.53 -4.93 -11.03
N LEU A 46 -10.03 -5.27 -12.24
CA LEU A 46 -10.23 -4.49 -13.45
C LEU A 46 -11.72 -4.32 -13.78
N ASP A 47 -12.49 -5.41 -13.72
CA ASP A 47 -13.92 -5.39 -14.00
C ASP A 47 -14.69 -4.58 -12.95
N ARG A 48 -14.30 -4.68 -11.66
CA ARG A 48 -14.93 -3.90 -10.59
C ARG A 48 -14.61 -2.41 -10.70
N ILE A 49 -13.34 -2.05 -10.95
CA ILE A 49 -12.94 -0.65 -11.17
C ILE A 49 -13.78 -0.04 -12.30
N LYS A 50 -13.90 -0.72 -13.45
CA LYS A 50 -14.67 -0.24 -14.59
C LYS A 50 -16.17 -0.13 -14.28
N LYS A 51 -16.77 -1.13 -13.62
CA LYS A 51 -18.18 -1.11 -13.22
C LYS A 51 -18.53 0.04 -12.27
N LEU A 52 -17.56 0.47 -11.46
CA LEU A 52 -17.70 1.57 -10.53
C LEU A 52 -17.29 2.93 -11.15
N GLY A 53 -17.06 2.98 -12.46
CA GLY A 53 -16.81 4.20 -13.21
C GLY A 53 -15.36 4.67 -13.23
N GLY A 54 -14.43 3.91 -12.63
CA GLY A 54 -13.02 4.24 -12.58
C GLY A 54 -12.17 3.60 -13.67
N SER A 55 -10.88 3.91 -13.64
CA SER A 55 -9.84 3.23 -14.41
C SER A 55 -8.67 2.85 -13.50
N PRO A 56 -7.96 1.73 -13.79
CA PRO A 56 -6.81 1.30 -12.99
C PRO A 56 -5.58 2.15 -13.34
N ALA A 57 -4.94 2.75 -12.32
CA ALA A 57 -3.74 3.56 -12.52
C ALA A 57 -2.49 2.75 -12.94
N PRO A 58 -2.26 1.52 -12.42
CA PRO A 58 -1.06 0.76 -12.75
C PRO A 58 -1.01 0.30 -14.21
N LEU A 59 -2.17 0.09 -14.87
CA LEU A 59 -2.21 -0.46 -16.23
C LEU A 59 -1.51 0.45 -17.24
N PHE A 60 -0.41 -0.06 -17.81
CA PHE A 60 0.50 0.63 -18.72
C PHE A 60 1.31 1.78 -18.11
N TYR A 61 1.20 2.02 -16.80
CA TYR A 61 2.04 2.99 -16.12
C TYR A 61 3.52 2.56 -16.23
N ARG A 62 4.32 3.37 -16.92
CA ARG A 62 5.75 3.07 -17.23
C ARG A 62 5.98 1.65 -17.80
N GLY A 63 4.96 1.09 -18.49
CA GLY A 63 5.04 -0.24 -19.08
C GLY A 63 4.57 -1.39 -18.17
N PHE A 64 4.03 -1.13 -16.98
CA PHE A 64 3.45 -2.18 -16.13
C PHE A 64 2.25 -2.85 -16.84
N PRO A 65 2.19 -4.19 -16.96
CA PRO A 65 1.27 -4.86 -17.89
C PRO A 65 -0.10 -5.22 -17.32
N LYS A 66 -0.38 -4.88 -16.04
CA LYS A 66 -1.55 -5.33 -15.30
C LYS A 66 -2.27 -4.18 -14.60
N SER A 67 -3.50 -4.45 -14.12
CA SER A 67 -4.37 -3.43 -13.52
C SER A 67 -4.09 -3.20 -12.03
N ILE A 68 -3.49 -4.19 -11.37
CA ILE A 68 -3.15 -4.20 -9.95
C ILE A 68 -1.79 -4.86 -9.74
N CYS A 69 -1.20 -4.72 -8.55
CA CYS A 69 -0.08 -5.58 -8.15
C CYS A 69 -0.55 -6.71 -7.24
N THR A 70 0.12 -7.89 -7.35
CA THR A 70 -0.11 -9.06 -6.50
C THR A 70 1.22 -9.58 -5.97
N SER A 71 1.50 -9.32 -4.70
CA SER A 71 2.81 -9.57 -4.09
C SER A 71 2.73 -10.72 -3.08
N LEU A 72 3.22 -11.89 -3.48
CA LEU A 72 3.07 -13.16 -2.77
C LEU A 72 4.31 -13.49 -1.92
N ASN A 73 4.11 -13.81 -0.66
CA ASN A 73 5.13 -14.34 0.26
C ASN A 73 6.38 -13.45 0.35
N ARG A 74 7.42 -13.78 -0.42
CA ARG A 74 8.70 -13.04 -0.45
C ARG A 74 8.70 -11.84 -1.42
N VAL A 75 7.63 -11.64 -2.17
CA VAL A 75 7.48 -10.47 -3.02
C VAL A 75 7.14 -9.28 -2.12
N ILE A 76 7.95 -8.23 -2.20
CA ILE A 76 7.80 -7.02 -1.39
C ILE A 76 6.68 -6.15 -1.97
N CYS A 77 6.79 -5.82 -3.27
CA CYS A 77 5.82 -5.01 -4.00
C CYS A 77 5.95 -5.24 -5.52
N HIS A 78 5.03 -4.66 -6.30
CA HIS A 78 5.00 -4.66 -7.75
C HIS A 78 4.98 -6.07 -8.39
N GLY A 79 4.48 -7.07 -7.67
CA GLY A 79 4.30 -8.41 -8.24
C GLY A 79 3.30 -8.39 -9.39
N ILE A 80 3.70 -8.95 -10.56
CA ILE A 80 2.86 -8.96 -11.76
C ILE A 80 1.87 -10.13 -11.70
N PRO A 81 0.55 -9.88 -11.75
CA PRO A 81 -0.47 -10.93 -11.86
C PRO A 81 -0.22 -11.91 -13.02
N SER A 82 -0.32 -13.23 -12.76
CA SER A 82 -0.01 -14.30 -13.71
C SER A 82 -1.03 -15.43 -13.67
N LYS A 83 -1.33 -16.02 -14.83
CA LYS A 83 -2.14 -17.23 -14.96
C LYS A 83 -1.45 -18.48 -14.40
N ASP A 84 -0.13 -18.44 -14.35
CA ASP A 84 0.69 -19.55 -13.88
C ASP A 84 0.91 -19.53 -12.36
N ARG A 85 0.50 -18.45 -11.68
CA ARG A 85 0.63 -18.31 -10.23
C ARG A 85 -0.71 -18.52 -9.54
N LYS A 86 -0.94 -19.75 -9.08
CA LYS A 86 -2.06 -20.13 -8.21
C LYS A 86 -1.70 -19.88 -6.74
N LEU A 87 -2.70 -19.47 -5.97
CA LEU A 87 -2.57 -19.37 -4.53
C LEU A 87 -2.61 -20.75 -3.89
N GLU A 88 -1.74 -20.98 -2.92
CA GLU A 88 -1.60 -22.24 -2.19
C GLU A 88 -1.93 -22.05 -0.71
N GLU A 89 -2.29 -23.14 -0.03
CA GLU A 89 -2.51 -23.14 1.42
C GLU A 89 -1.25 -22.62 2.14
N GLY A 90 -1.44 -21.64 3.03
CA GLY A 90 -0.34 -21.03 3.78
C GLY A 90 0.30 -19.80 3.13
N ASP A 91 -0.12 -19.41 1.92
CA ASP A 91 0.34 -18.18 1.27
C ASP A 91 -0.15 -16.94 2.01
N ILE A 92 0.66 -15.89 2.01
CA ILE A 92 0.24 -14.51 2.31
C ILE A 92 0.37 -13.68 1.04
N LEU A 93 -0.65 -12.89 0.74
CA LEU A 93 -0.74 -12.11 -0.49
C LEU A 93 -1.03 -10.64 -0.17
N ASN A 94 -0.18 -9.73 -0.64
CA ASN A 94 -0.55 -8.32 -0.76
C ASN A 94 -1.25 -8.11 -2.12
N VAL A 95 -2.40 -7.43 -2.10
CA VAL A 95 -3.04 -6.90 -3.30
C VAL A 95 -3.05 -5.38 -3.18
N ASP A 96 -2.51 -4.73 -4.20
CA ASP A 96 -2.34 -3.29 -4.28
C ASP A 96 -3.16 -2.76 -5.47
N VAL A 97 -4.09 -1.86 -5.16
CA VAL A 97 -5.10 -1.34 -6.08
C VAL A 97 -5.08 0.18 -6.07
N THR A 98 -4.88 0.77 -7.25
CA THR A 98 -5.03 2.22 -7.44
C THR A 98 -6.12 2.50 -8.46
N THR A 99 -7.17 3.18 -8.03
CA THR A 99 -8.29 3.61 -8.89
C THR A 99 -8.15 5.08 -9.27
N VAL A 100 -8.56 5.42 -10.49
CA VAL A 100 -8.61 6.81 -10.99
C VAL A 100 -10.05 7.20 -11.31
N ILE A 101 -10.52 8.33 -10.76
CA ILE A 101 -11.79 9.01 -11.08
C ILE A 101 -11.48 10.46 -11.43
N ASP A 102 -11.91 10.93 -12.59
CA ASP A 102 -11.69 12.32 -13.07
C ASP A 102 -10.23 12.79 -12.97
N GLY A 103 -9.28 11.84 -13.17
CA GLY A 103 -7.85 12.11 -13.05
C GLY A 103 -7.31 12.07 -11.62
N TRP A 104 -8.13 11.86 -10.60
CA TRP A 104 -7.72 11.70 -9.21
C TRP A 104 -7.47 10.24 -8.85
N HIS A 105 -6.41 9.99 -8.10
CA HIS A 105 -5.99 8.66 -7.69
C HIS A 105 -6.40 8.36 -6.25
N GLY A 106 -6.83 7.13 -6.01
CA GLY A 106 -7.03 6.55 -4.69
C GLY A 106 -6.26 5.24 -4.61
N ASP A 107 -5.28 5.17 -3.73
CA ASP A 107 -4.25 4.13 -3.66
C ASP A 107 -4.28 3.42 -2.32
N SER A 108 -4.30 2.08 -2.32
CA SER A 108 -4.27 1.29 -1.09
C SER A 108 -3.92 -0.16 -1.34
N SER A 109 -3.30 -0.80 -0.36
CA SER A 109 -3.01 -2.22 -0.40
C SER A 109 -3.31 -2.95 0.91
N ARG A 110 -3.61 -4.25 0.80
CA ARG A 110 -3.90 -5.11 1.96
C ARG A 110 -3.26 -6.47 1.83
N MET A 111 -3.02 -7.09 3.00
CA MET A 111 -2.64 -8.49 3.09
C MET A 111 -3.87 -9.39 3.20
N TYR A 112 -3.81 -10.52 2.50
CA TYR A 112 -4.79 -11.60 2.56
C TYR A 112 -4.10 -12.90 2.95
N LYS A 113 -4.75 -13.67 3.81
CA LYS A 113 -4.30 -15.00 4.25
C LYS A 113 -4.98 -16.07 3.41
N VAL A 114 -4.22 -17.00 2.87
CA VAL A 114 -4.76 -18.09 2.04
C VAL A 114 -4.78 -19.37 2.86
N GLY A 115 -5.97 -19.72 3.35
CA GLY A 115 -6.13 -20.85 4.27
C GLY A 115 -5.39 -20.65 5.59
N ASN A 116 -4.77 -21.70 6.12
CA ASN A 116 -4.04 -21.68 7.40
C ASN A 116 -2.58 -21.26 7.18
N ILE A 117 -2.26 -20.02 7.52
CA ILE A 117 -0.88 -19.49 7.43
C ILE A 117 -0.06 -19.85 8.69
N SER A 118 1.26 -19.80 8.56
CA SER A 118 2.14 -20.05 9.70
C SER A 118 2.05 -18.93 10.75
N VAL A 119 2.33 -19.25 12.02
CA VAL A 119 2.40 -18.27 13.11
C VAL A 119 3.38 -17.11 12.78
N LYS A 120 4.49 -17.42 12.11
CA LYS A 120 5.46 -16.41 11.67
C LYS A 120 4.86 -15.47 10.64
N ALA A 121 4.11 -15.97 9.66
CA ALA A 121 3.44 -15.16 8.65
C ALA A 121 2.34 -14.29 9.28
N GLN A 122 1.54 -14.87 10.19
CA GLN A 122 0.51 -14.12 10.93
C GLN A 122 1.11 -12.97 11.73
N ASN A 123 2.22 -13.24 12.46
CA ASN A 123 2.89 -12.20 13.25
C ASN A 123 3.45 -11.09 12.34
N LEU A 124 4.06 -11.43 11.20
CA LEU A 124 4.54 -10.46 10.23
C LEU A 124 3.40 -9.55 9.74
N CYS A 125 2.27 -10.14 9.33
CA CYS A 125 1.10 -9.35 8.88
C CYS A 125 0.58 -8.43 9.99
N ASN A 126 0.45 -8.94 11.22
CA ASN A 126 -0.04 -8.16 12.36
C ASN A 126 0.89 -6.97 12.67
N ILE A 127 2.21 -7.19 12.70
CA ILE A 127 3.18 -6.13 12.99
C ILE A 127 3.25 -5.12 11.84
N THR A 128 3.18 -5.57 10.57
CA THR A 128 3.13 -4.64 9.43
C THR A 128 1.89 -3.74 9.49
N HIS A 129 0.75 -4.32 9.85
CA HIS A 129 -0.47 -3.56 10.07
C HIS A 129 -0.32 -2.57 11.23
N ALA A 130 0.25 -2.99 12.36
CA ALA A 130 0.54 -2.08 13.49
C ALA A 130 1.51 -0.95 13.08
N CYS A 131 2.52 -1.24 12.23
CA CYS A 131 3.40 -0.22 11.64
C CYS A 131 2.60 0.84 10.88
N LEU A 132 1.63 0.44 10.06
CA LEU A 132 0.77 1.38 9.35
C LEU A 132 -0.04 2.24 10.35
N ILE A 133 -0.86 1.61 11.19
CA ILE A 133 -1.81 2.34 12.05
C ILE A 133 -1.10 3.27 13.04
N GLU A 134 -0.06 2.78 13.71
CA GLU A 134 0.67 3.60 14.68
C GLU A 134 1.46 4.75 14.01
N SER A 135 1.89 4.57 12.76
CA SER A 135 2.52 5.64 12.01
C SER A 135 1.53 6.72 11.54
N LEU A 136 0.26 6.38 11.35
CA LEU A 136 -0.79 7.38 11.08
C LEU A 136 -1.06 8.26 12.32
N ASN A 137 -0.96 7.71 13.52
CA ASN A 137 -1.20 8.43 14.78
C ASN A 137 -0.17 9.54 15.08
N VAL A 138 1.02 9.51 14.44
CA VAL A 138 2.03 10.56 14.63
C VAL A 138 1.89 11.73 13.66
N ILE A 139 0.98 11.63 12.69
CA ILE A 139 0.76 12.68 11.69
C ILE A 139 0.03 13.86 12.35
N LYS A 140 0.70 15.01 12.37
CA LYS A 140 0.14 16.27 12.87
C LYS A 140 0.63 17.41 11.99
N PRO A 141 -0.22 18.37 11.58
CA PRO A 141 0.22 19.55 10.86
C PRO A 141 1.37 20.26 11.58
N GLY A 142 2.41 20.63 10.85
CA GLY A 142 3.63 21.26 11.37
C GLY A 142 4.67 20.30 11.95
N SER A 143 4.33 19.03 12.22
CA SER A 143 5.32 18.02 12.62
C SER A 143 6.09 17.49 11.40
N SER A 144 7.23 16.84 11.66
CA SER A 144 8.07 16.30 10.59
C SER A 144 7.49 15.03 9.96
N ILE A 145 7.61 14.88 8.63
CA ILE A 145 7.23 13.65 7.94
C ILE A 145 8.13 12.46 8.32
N SER A 146 9.36 12.71 8.79
CA SER A 146 10.30 11.68 9.27
C SER A 146 9.77 10.88 10.46
N LEU A 147 8.78 11.42 11.20
CA LEU A 147 8.15 10.74 12.33
C LEU A 147 7.42 9.45 11.90
N ILE A 148 6.88 9.38 10.69
CA ILE A 148 6.30 8.15 10.12
C ILE A 148 7.36 7.05 10.11
N GLY A 149 8.48 7.28 9.43
CA GLY A 149 9.56 6.31 9.32
C GLY A 149 10.15 5.93 10.68
N LYS A 150 10.31 6.90 11.59
CA LYS A 150 10.78 6.63 12.95
C LYS A 150 9.86 5.69 13.71
N LYS A 151 8.53 5.89 13.62
CA LYS A 151 7.54 5.04 14.29
C LYS A 151 7.50 3.63 13.70
N ILE A 152 7.56 3.51 12.37
CA ILE A 152 7.61 2.22 11.68
C ILE A 152 8.86 1.42 12.07
N GLU A 153 10.05 2.05 12.05
CA GLU A 153 11.30 1.39 12.44
C GLU A 153 11.26 0.92 13.90
N GLU A 154 10.75 1.75 14.82
CA GLU A 154 10.60 1.40 16.23
C GLU A 154 9.81 0.09 16.40
N ILE A 155 8.62 0.01 15.78
CA ILE A 155 7.73 -1.15 15.90
C ILE A 155 8.33 -2.39 15.23
N ALA A 156 8.87 -2.24 14.01
CA ALA A 156 9.46 -3.35 13.27
C ALA A 156 10.64 -3.97 14.02
N TYR A 157 11.58 -3.15 14.52
CA TYR A 157 12.78 -3.63 15.20
C TYR A 157 12.48 -4.25 16.56
N LEU A 158 11.52 -3.71 17.32
CA LEU A 158 11.06 -4.33 18.58
C LEU A 158 10.52 -5.75 18.37
N ASN A 159 10.04 -6.06 17.17
CA ASN A 159 9.51 -7.37 16.81
C ASN A 159 10.48 -8.23 15.96
N ASN A 160 11.77 -7.84 15.88
CA ASN A 160 12.81 -8.52 15.12
C ASN A 160 12.53 -8.62 13.60
N PHE A 161 11.81 -7.64 13.05
CA PHE A 161 11.59 -7.45 11.62
C PHE A 161 12.42 -6.28 11.09
N SER A 162 12.53 -6.16 9.78
CA SER A 162 13.25 -5.06 9.13
C SER A 162 12.37 -4.29 8.14
N VAL A 163 12.61 -2.98 8.09
CA VAL A 163 11.91 -2.07 7.16
C VAL A 163 12.65 -2.02 5.84
N VAL A 164 11.93 -2.23 4.73
CA VAL A 164 12.48 -2.06 3.37
C VAL A 164 12.82 -0.59 3.13
N LYS A 165 13.99 -0.33 2.52
CA LYS A 165 14.50 1.03 2.30
C LYS A 165 14.52 1.47 0.83
N ASP A 166 14.30 0.54 -0.09
CA ASP A 166 14.37 0.80 -1.53
C ASP A 166 13.07 1.38 -2.10
N PHE A 167 11.98 1.35 -1.32
CA PHE A 167 10.65 1.86 -1.66
C PHE A 167 10.11 2.75 -0.54
N CYS A 168 9.15 3.61 -0.89
CA CYS A 168 8.57 4.56 0.05
C CYS A 168 7.14 4.91 -0.37
N GLY A 169 6.37 5.47 0.53
CA GLY A 169 5.13 6.16 0.21
C GLY A 169 5.39 7.46 -0.54
N HIS A 170 4.36 8.06 -1.05
CA HIS A 170 4.46 9.22 -1.94
C HIS A 170 3.25 10.15 -1.82
N GLY A 171 3.42 11.41 -2.20
CA GLY A 171 2.29 12.26 -2.49
C GLY A 171 1.44 11.64 -3.61
N VAL A 172 0.14 11.78 -3.52
CA VAL A 172 -0.82 11.27 -4.50
C VAL A 172 -1.93 12.30 -4.73
N GLY A 173 -2.57 12.27 -5.90
CA GLY A 173 -3.66 13.21 -6.19
C GLY A 173 -4.00 13.19 -7.68
N LEU A 174 -3.74 14.29 -8.39
CA LEU A 174 -3.89 14.36 -9.84
C LEU A 174 -2.79 13.61 -10.61
N LYS A 175 -1.71 13.21 -9.90
CA LYS A 175 -0.73 12.29 -10.43
C LYS A 175 -0.65 11.09 -9.52
N PHE A 176 -0.32 9.93 -10.09
CA PHE A 176 -0.12 8.69 -9.35
C PHE A 176 0.97 8.86 -8.29
N HIS A 177 2.11 9.45 -8.66
CA HIS A 177 3.21 9.75 -7.73
C HIS A 177 3.51 11.25 -7.76
N GLU A 178 3.43 11.87 -6.59
CA GLU A 178 3.74 13.29 -6.35
C GLU A 178 4.77 13.41 -5.20
N ASN A 179 5.31 14.59 -5.01
CA ASN A 179 6.10 14.90 -3.82
C ASN A 179 5.19 15.13 -2.60
N PRO A 180 5.66 14.82 -1.38
CA PRO A 180 6.98 14.29 -1.03
C PRO A 180 7.03 12.75 -1.12
N SER A 181 8.25 12.17 -1.10
CA SER A 181 8.44 10.78 -0.69
C SER A 181 8.18 10.67 0.80
N ILE A 182 7.48 9.62 1.21
CA ILE A 182 7.18 9.29 2.62
C ILE A 182 8.01 8.05 2.99
N LEU A 183 9.17 8.28 3.61
CA LEU A 183 10.06 7.18 3.98
C LEU A 183 9.47 6.39 5.15
N HIS A 184 9.62 5.07 5.09
CA HIS A 184 9.18 4.15 6.15
C HIS A 184 10.29 3.84 7.17
N TYR A 185 11.43 4.50 7.06
CA TYR A 185 12.54 4.48 7.99
C TYR A 185 12.97 5.91 8.33
N TYR A 186 13.65 6.09 9.45
CA TYR A 186 14.11 7.42 9.86
C TYR A 186 15.26 7.89 8.98
N ASP A 187 15.14 9.09 8.44
CA ASP A 187 16.19 9.82 7.77
C ASP A 187 16.17 11.29 8.23
N LYS A 188 17.28 11.76 8.80
CA LYS A 188 17.44 13.14 9.31
C LYS A 188 17.26 14.21 8.23
N ASP A 189 17.53 13.89 6.96
CA ASP A 189 17.40 14.83 5.86
C ASP A 189 15.93 15.19 5.60
N TYR A 190 14.99 14.36 6.09
CA TYR A 190 13.53 14.59 6.04
C TYR A 190 12.97 15.34 7.26
N ASP A 191 13.78 15.64 8.29
CA ASP A 191 13.30 16.31 9.51
C ASP A 191 12.74 17.72 9.26
N ASN A 192 13.23 18.40 8.23
CA ASN A 192 12.79 19.74 7.85
C ASN A 192 11.55 19.77 6.96
N ILE A 193 11.11 18.62 6.44
CA ILE A 193 9.89 18.52 5.65
C ILE A 193 8.72 18.33 6.62
N LYS A 194 7.72 19.23 6.53
CA LYS A 194 6.62 19.25 7.49
C LYS A 194 5.31 18.83 6.83
N PHE A 195 4.45 18.17 7.61
CA PHE A 195 3.07 18.00 7.23
C PHE A 195 2.38 19.37 7.17
N VAL A 196 1.68 19.62 6.07
CA VAL A 196 0.92 20.85 5.88
C VAL A 196 -0.52 20.51 5.46
N ASP A 197 -1.45 21.41 5.82
CA ASP A 197 -2.85 21.30 5.42
C ASP A 197 -2.99 21.15 3.91
N GLY A 198 -3.89 20.29 3.47
CA GLY A 198 -4.13 19.97 2.07
C GLY A 198 -3.23 18.91 1.44
N MET A 199 -2.26 18.35 2.17
CA MET A 199 -1.46 17.24 1.64
C MET A 199 -2.29 15.97 1.50
N ILE A 200 -2.10 15.26 0.37
CA ILE A 200 -2.55 13.88 0.15
C ILE A 200 -1.31 13.03 -0.12
N PHE A 201 -1.18 11.92 0.58
CA PHE A 201 -0.03 11.02 0.42
C PHE A 201 -0.36 9.59 0.90
N THR A 202 0.45 8.62 0.46
CA THR A 202 0.36 7.24 0.92
C THR A 202 1.29 6.99 2.11
N VAL A 203 0.86 6.09 2.99
CA VAL A 203 1.70 5.46 4.01
C VAL A 203 1.56 3.95 3.81
N GLU A 204 2.66 3.29 3.45
CA GLU A 204 2.67 1.93 2.90
C GLU A 204 3.86 1.10 3.39
N PRO A 205 4.02 0.90 4.71
CA PRO A 205 5.17 0.19 5.26
C PRO A 205 5.33 -1.21 4.67
N MET A 206 6.51 -1.49 4.13
CA MET A 206 6.95 -2.80 3.65
C MET A 206 7.92 -3.40 4.67
N ILE A 207 7.52 -4.51 5.29
CA ILE A 207 8.22 -5.14 6.39
C ILE A 207 8.67 -6.55 5.99
N ASN A 208 9.97 -6.83 6.15
CA ASN A 208 10.56 -8.15 5.88
C ASN A 208 10.77 -8.95 7.16
N ALA A 209 10.48 -10.24 7.09
CA ALA A 209 10.75 -11.17 8.20
C ALA A 209 12.25 -11.48 8.41
N GLY A 210 13.11 -11.05 7.51
CA GLY A 210 14.55 -11.16 7.56
C GLY A 210 15.24 -9.80 7.38
N LYS A 211 16.20 -9.72 6.45
CA LYS A 211 16.95 -8.48 6.16
C LYS A 211 16.16 -7.56 5.24
N TYR A 212 16.43 -6.25 5.34
CA TYR A 212 15.72 -5.21 4.57
C TYR A 212 16.04 -5.19 3.06
N HIS A 213 17.09 -5.88 2.61
CA HIS A 213 17.56 -5.82 1.23
C HIS A 213 16.57 -6.41 0.23
N SER A 214 16.33 -5.67 -0.84
CA SER A 214 15.51 -6.09 -1.97
C SER A 214 16.34 -6.51 -3.19
N LYS A 215 15.66 -7.11 -4.16
CA LYS A 215 16.15 -7.40 -5.49
C LYS A 215 14.98 -7.32 -6.48
N ILE A 216 15.18 -6.61 -7.59
CA ILE A 216 14.24 -6.61 -8.71
C ILE A 216 14.48 -7.85 -9.57
N LEU A 217 13.41 -8.53 -9.99
CA LEU A 217 13.47 -9.66 -10.91
C LEU A 217 13.67 -9.22 -12.36
N ASN A 218 13.90 -10.19 -13.26
CA ASN A 218 14.17 -9.93 -14.68
C ASN A 218 12.98 -9.33 -15.45
N ASP A 219 11.79 -9.35 -14.87
CA ASP A 219 10.61 -8.68 -15.41
C ASP A 219 10.67 -7.14 -15.28
N GLY A 220 11.67 -6.62 -14.56
CA GLY A 220 11.91 -5.20 -14.36
C GLY A 220 11.02 -4.53 -13.31
N TRP A 221 10.08 -5.29 -12.67
CA TRP A 221 9.08 -4.76 -11.74
C TRP A 221 9.09 -5.46 -10.39
N THR A 222 8.97 -6.78 -10.39
CA THR A 222 8.76 -7.56 -9.17
C THR A 222 9.94 -7.43 -8.21
N ALA A 223 9.71 -6.76 -7.07
CA ALA A 223 10.67 -6.65 -5.99
C ALA A 223 10.53 -7.81 -5.01
N VAL A 224 11.62 -8.48 -4.68
CA VAL A 224 11.63 -9.62 -3.75
C VAL A 224 12.66 -9.43 -2.65
N THR A 225 12.45 -10.07 -1.50
CA THR A 225 13.46 -10.13 -0.44
C THR A 225 14.69 -10.89 -0.93
N LYS A 226 15.89 -10.32 -0.72
CA LYS A 226 17.14 -10.91 -1.19
C LYS A 226 17.48 -12.22 -0.47
N ASP A 227 17.08 -12.34 0.79
CA ASP A 227 17.28 -13.52 1.63
C ASP A 227 16.14 -14.55 1.56
N LYS A 228 15.15 -14.33 0.68
CA LYS A 228 14.00 -15.21 0.44
C LYS A 228 13.02 -15.35 1.63
N THR A 229 13.11 -14.46 2.62
CA THR A 229 12.15 -14.41 3.73
C THR A 229 10.83 -13.78 3.31
N LEU A 230 9.77 -13.94 4.13
CA LEU A 230 8.47 -13.32 3.88
C LEU A 230 8.55 -11.80 3.97
N SER A 231 7.71 -11.13 3.20
CA SER A 231 7.44 -9.69 3.27
C SER A 231 5.94 -9.44 3.37
N ALA A 232 5.54 -8.36 4.03
CA ALA A 232 4.17 -7.90 4.09
C ALA A 232 4.10 -6.38 3.91
N GLN A 233 2.97 -5.90 3.37
CA GLN A 233 2.69 -4.48 3.16
C GLN A 233 1.21 -4.21 3.43
N TYR A 234 0.93 -3.08 4.08
CA TYR A 234 -0.41 -2.49 4.14
C TYR A 234 -0.29 -1.02 3.77
N GLU A 235 -1.35 -0.44 3.22
CA GLU A 235 -1.29 0.93 2.75
C GLU A 235 -2.61 1.65 2.94
N HIS A 236 -2.48 2.94 3.25
CA HIS A 236 -3.56 3.91 3.18
C HIS A 236 -3.14 5.19 2.43
N THR A 237 -4.07 5.74 1.66
CA THR A 237 -4.04 7.15 1.26
C THR A 237 -4.67 7.99 2.35
N VAL A 238 -3.96 9.03 2.77
CA VAL A 238 -4.41 9.97 3.80
C VAL A 238 -4.42 11.42 3.29
N TYR A 239 -5.32 12.22 3.84
CA TYR A 239 -5.44 13.64 3.57
C TYR A 239 -5.37 14.44 4.87
N ILE A 240 -4.59 15.52 4.87
CA ILE A 240 -4.52 16.44 6.01
C ILE A 240 -5.57 17.53 5.79
N ASN A 241 -6.57 17.59 6.66
CA ASN A 241 -7.69 18.51 6.62
C ASN A 241 -7.71 19.40 7.86
N GLY A 242 -7.10 20.58 7.79
CA GLY A 242 -6.88 21.42 8.96
C GLY A 242 -6.03 20.70 9.99
N ASP A 243 -6.55 20.51 11.21
CA ASP A 243 -5.87 19.80 12.31
C ASP A 243 -6.17 18.31 12.36
N SER A 244 -6.94 17.78 11.39
CA SER A 244 -7.34 16.38 11.33
C SER A 244 -6.63 15.60 10.21
N VAL A 245 -6.56 14.27 10.35
CA VAL A 245 -6.08 13.35 9.33
C VAL A 245 -7.26 12.49 8.90
N GLU A 246 -7.62 12.56 7.62
CA GLU A 246 -8.67 11.76 7.00
C GLU A 246 -8.03 10.57 6.28
N ILE A 247 -8.41 9.33 6.64
CA ILE A 247 -8.01 8.13 5.91
C ILE A 247 -8.98 7.97 4.74
N LEU A 248 -8.54 8.29 3.52
CA LEU A 248 -9.40 8.27 2.33
C LEU A 248 -9.77 6.85 1.91
N THR A 249 -8.92 5.88 2.18
CA THR A 249 -9.07 4.47 1.81
C THR A 249 -9.50 3.58 2.97
N GLU A 250 -10.18 4.16 3.98
CA GLU A 250 -10.75 3.39 5.08
C GLU A 250 -11.77 2.36 4.55
N SER A 251 -11.77 1.16 5.15
CA SER A 251 -12.68 0.08 4.76
C SER A 251 -14.14 0.48 5.04
N PRO A 252 -15.01 0.54 4.03
CA PRO A 252 -16.42 0.85 4.24
C PRO A 252 -17.17 -0.22 5.06
N ASN A 253 -16.62 -1.43 5.15
CA ASN A 253 -17.23 -2.55 5.88
C ASN A 253 -16.49 -2.94 7.16
N GLY A 254 -15.43 -2.22 7.53
CA GLY A 254 -14.62 -2.49 8.71
C GLY A 254 -13.80 -3.80 8.63
N VAL A 255 -13.60 -4.36 7.44
CA VAL A 255 -12.90 -5.63 7.20
C VAL A 255 -11.41 -5.49 6.88
N PHE A 256 -10.84 -4.33 7.15
CA PHE A 256 -9.41 -4.06 6.85
C PHE A 256 -8.46 -5.03 7.57
N TYR A 257 -8.92 -5.69 8.61
CA TYR A 257 -8.09 -6.43 9.59
C TYR A 257 -8.45 -7.91 9.75
N SER A 258 -9.23 -8.46 8.84
CA SER A 258 -9.70 -9.86 8.94
C SER A 258 -8.61 -10.89 8.59
#